data_08048a3713ff547e32e2885b0f5245ac
#
_entry.id   08048a3713ff547e32e2885b0f5245ac
#
_cell.length_a   1.000
_cell.length_b   1.000
_cell.length_c   1.000
_cell.angle_alpha   90.00
_cell.angle_beta   90.00
_cell.angle_gamma   90.00
#
_symmetry.space_group_name_H-M   'P 1'
#
loop_
_entity.id
_entity.type
_entity.pdbx_description
1 polymer ?
#
loop_
_entity_poly.entity_id
_entity_poly.type
_entity_poly.pdbx_seq_one_letter_code
_entity_poly.pdbx_strand_id
1 'polypeptide(L)'
;IARILPCAKGSISFLGKDIHSLSHREFARCLAILTQSPVAPTDLTVQDLVEMGRFPHRSFLGRGDKDDAQHVAWALEQTNMTSMSHRLLHTLSGGERQRAWIAMALAQRPQVLLLDEPTTYLDICHQLEVMQLLDKLNKELGLTVVMVIHDLNHAIQYADYVAVIKAGRLVVSGEPKEIVTSKLLADVFRVQADEFACSNGLPALVPITVCR
;
A
#
# COMPACT_ATOMS: atom_id res chain seq x y z
N ILE A 1 -0.21 13.08 -5.23
CA ILE A 1 -1.27 12.83 -4.25
C ILE A 1 -0.74 13.11 -2.82
N ALA A 2 0.42 12.60 -2.46
CA ALA A 2 0.97 12.71 -1.10
C ALA A 2 1.46 14.11 -0.65
N ARG A 3 1.31 15.13 -1.47
CA ARG A 3 1.81 16.52 -1.25
C ARG A 3 3.32 16.62 -1.02
N ILE A 4 4.08 15.60 -1.37
CA ILE A 4 5.56 15.62 -1.29
C ILE A 4 6.13 16.54 -2.39
N LEU A 5 5.49 16.51 -3.56
CA LEU A 5 5.84 17.39 -4.68
C LEU A 5 4.68 18.36 -4.94
N PRO A 6 4.98 19.62 -5.31
CA PRO A 6 3.95 20.57 -5.71
C PRO A 6 3.28 20.13 -7.01
N CYS A 7 1.94 20.35 -7.09
CA CYS A 7 1.21 20.17 -8.34
C CYS A 7 1.53 21.33 -9.28
N ALA A 8 2.11 21.02 -10.44
CA ALA A 8 2.52 22.06 -11.40
C ALA A 8 1.33 22.67 -12.17
N LYS A 9 0.30 21.86 -12.47
CA LYS A 9 -0.93 22.28 -13.18
C LYS A 9 -2.10 21.37 -12.78
N GLY A 10 -3.31 21.92 -12.82
CA GLY A 10 -4.54 21.19 -12.45
C GLY A 10 -4.86 21.25 -10.96
N SER A 11 -5.80 20.42 -10.53
CA SER A 11 -6.24 20.32 -9.14
C SER A 11 -6.29 18.86 -8.71
N ILE A 12 -6.11 18.62 -7.43
CA ILE A 12 -6.21 17.28 -6.82
C ILE A 12 -7.32 17.36 -5.77
N SER A 13 -8.35 16.53 -5.94
CA SER A 13 -9.41 16.36 -4.95
C SER A 13 -9.11 15.16 -4.07
N PHE A 14 -9.19 15.33 -2.76
CA PHE A 14 -9.04 14.31 -1.75
C PHE A 14 -10.25 14.30 -0.83
N LEU A 15 -10.99 13.20 -0.78
CA LEU A 15 -12.25 13.09 -0.01
C LEU A 15 -13.23 14.22 -0.33
N GLY A 16 -13.37 14.59 -1.60
CA GLY A 16 -14.27 15.64 -2.07
C GLY A 16 -13.82 17.09 -1.81
N LYS A 17 -12.62 17.29 -1.24
CA LYS A 17 -12.04 18.62 -0.98
C LYS A 17 -10.78 18.82 -1.80
N ASP A 18 -10.47 20.08 -2.15
CA ASP A 18 -9.15 20.39 -2.70
C ASP A 18 -8.06 20.00 -1.69
N ILE A 19 -7.05 19.26 -2.15
CA ILE A 19 -5.99 18.76 -1.28
C ILE A 19 -5.24 19.89 -0.55
N HIS A 20 -5.17 21.09 -1.15
CA HIS A 20 -4.49 22.24 -0.57
C HIS A 20 -5.35 22.97 0.48
N SER A 21 -6.65 22.70 0.53
CA SER A 21 -7.55 23.26 1.55
C SER A 21 -7.40 22.62 2.93
N LEU A 22 -6.80 21.41 2.99
CA LEU A 22 -6.57 20.71 4.23
C LEU A 22 -5.26 21.18 4.88
N SER A 23 -5.27 21.37 6.20
CA SER A 23 -4.00 21.53 6.95
C SER A 23 -3.13 20.28 6.81
N HIS A 24 -1.81 20.41 6.99
CA HIS A 24 -0.89 19.25 6.94
C HIS A 24 -1.30 18.16 7.96
N ARG A 25 -1.77 18.58 9.12
CA ARG A 25 -2.18 17.66 10.18
C ARG A 25 -3.47 16.92 9.88
N GLU A 26 -4.49 17.61 9.36
CA GLU A 26 -5.74 16.99 8.92
C GLU A 26 -5.46 15.98 7.80
N PHE A 27 -4.65 16.38 6.82
CA PHE A 27 -4.25 15.51 5.73
C PHE A 27 -3.50 14.26 6.25
N ALA A 28 -2.53 14.46 7.15
CA ALA A 28 -1.78 13.36 7.74
C ALA A 28 -2.61 12.42 8.62
N ARG A 29 -3.79 12.83 9.11
CA ARG A 29 -4.71 11.94 9.81
C ARG A 29 -5.56 11.07 8.89
N CYS A 30 -5.75 11.51 7.65
CA CYS A 30 -6.60 10.80 6.69
C CYS A 30 -5.80 9.93 5.72
N LEU A 31 -4.52 10.22 5.51
CA LEU A 31 -3.68 9.53 4.53
C LEU A 31 -2.40 9.04 5.20
N ALA A 32 -2.16 7.74 5.12
CA ALA A 32 -0.90 7.11 5.46
C ALA A 32 -0.10 6.76 4.20
N ILE A 33 1.23 6.80 4.30
CA ILE A 33 2.13 6.50 3.19
C ILE A 33 3.18 5.51 3.68
N LEU A 34 3.40 4.47 2.89
CA LEU A 34 4.50 3.55 3.06
C LEU A 34 5.36 3.57 1.80
N THR A 35 6.60 4.00 1.93
CA THR A 35 7.58 4.04 0.84
C THR A 35 8.19 2.66 0.61
N GLN A 36 8.80 2.42 -0.55
CA GLN A 36 9.37 1.15 -0.98
C GLN A 36 10.38 0.55 0.01
N SER A 37 11.22 1.36 0.64
CA SER A 37 12.27 0.90 1.55
C SER A 37 12.33 1.79 2.79
N PRO A 38 11.35 1.69 3.69
CA PRO A 38 11.37 2.49 4.90
C PRO A 38 12.49 2.04 5.82
N VAL A 39 13.19 3.02 6.39
CA VAL A 39 14.31 2.79 7.31
C VAL A 39 13.90 3.18 8.72
N ALA A 40 14.23 2.33 9.67
CA ALA A 40 14.06 2.59 11.10
C ALA A 40 15.35 2.34 11.85
N PRO A 41 15.58 3.00 13.01
CA PRO A 41 16.65 2.65 13.93
C PRO A 41 16.61 1.16 14.31
N THR A 42 17.78 0.57 14.49
CA THR A 42 17.93 -0.88 14.71
C THR A 42 17.46 -1.36 16.08
N ASP A 43 17.33 -0.45 17.05
CA ASP A 43 16.95 -0.69 18.44
C ASP A 43 15.44 -0.57 18.70
N LEU A 44 14.64 -0.27 17.66
CA LEU A 44 13.19 -0.21 17.79
C LEU A 44 12.56 -1.60 17.82
N THR A 45 11.60 -1.76 18.73
CA THR A 45 10.67 -2.88 18.71
C THR A 45 9.55 -2.65 17.67
N VAL A 46 8.81 -3.71 17.35
CA VAL A 46 7.58 -3.60 16.52
C VAL A 46 6.60 -2.62 17.18
N GLN A 47 6.40 -2.72 18.49
CA GLN A 47 5.51 -1.82 19.23
C GLN A 47 5.93 -0.36 19.10
N ASP A 48 7.22 -0.06 19.32
CA ASP A 48 7.75 1.31 19.18
C ASP A 48 7.49 1.87 17.78
N LEU A 49 7.70 1.06 16.75
CA LEU A 49 7.40 1.45 15.37
C LEU A 49 5.91 1.76 15.18
N VAL A 50 5.02 0.88 15.65
CA VAL A 50 3.58 1.05 15.46
C VAL A 50 3.07 2.27 16.22
N GLU A 51 3.62 2.57 17.39
CA GLU A 51 3.32 3.78 18.16
C GLU A 51 3.68 5.08 17.41
N MET A 52 4.70 5.05 16.54
CA MET A 52 5.03 6.21 15.68
C MET A 52 3.89 6.56 14.73
N GLY A 53 3.06 5.60 14.32
CA GLY A 53 1.86 5.85 13.51
C GLY A 53 0.88 6.81 14.18
N ARG A 54 0.94 6.98 15.50
CA ARG A 54 0.07 7.91 16.24
C ARG A 54 0.55 9.37 16.23
N PHE A 55 1.70 9.66 15.63
CA PHE A 55 2.29 11.00 15.59
C PHE A 55 1.33 12.12 15.14
N PRO A 56 0.51 11.96 14.06
CA PRO A 56 -0.42 12.99 13.61
C PRO A 56 -1.55 13.29 14.62
N HIS A 57 -1.79 12.41 15.58
CA HIS A 57 -2.84 12.55 16.60
C HIS A 57 -2.32 13.17 17.90
N ARG A 58 -1.00 13.16 18.17
CA ARG A 58 -0.41 13.75 19.37
C ARG A 58 -0.59 15.28 19.39
N SER A 59 -0.87 15.84 20.56
CA SER A 59 -0.98 17.30 20.72
C SER A 59 0.41 17.95 20.62
N PHE A 60 0.44 19.28 20.40
CA PHE A 60 1.70 20.06 20.38
C PHE A 60 2.51 19.93 21.68
N LEU A 61 1.85 19.66 22.81
CA LEU A 61 2.49 19.44 24.12
C LEU A 61 2.94 17.97 24.33
N GLY A 62 2.98 17.15 23.29
CA GLY A 62 3.44 15.77 23.36
C GLY A 62 2.50 14.80 24.10
N ARG A 63 1.33 15.28 24.56
CA ARG A 63 0.32 14.40 25.16
C ARG A 63 -0.34 13.60 24.06
N GLY A 64 -0.16 12.25 24.10
CA GLY A 64 -0.89 11.30 23.27
C GLY A 64 -2.39 11.36 23.53
N ASP A 65 -3.17 10.82 22.61
CA ASP A 65 -4.58 10.56 22.81
C ASP A 65 -4.71 9.43 23.86
N LYS A 66 -5.77 9.49 24.70
CA LYS A 66 -6.05 8.44 25.69
C LYS A 66 -6.24 7.07 25.02
N ASP A 67 -6.65 7.05 23.75
CA ASP A 67 -6.93 5.86 22.99
C ASP A 67 -5.75 5.38 22.11
N ASP A 68 -4.59 6.06 22.17
CA ASP A 68 -3.41 5.70 21.35
C ASP A 68 -2.99 4.24 21.56
N ALA A 69 -2.94 3.77 22.81
CA ALA A 69 -2.59 2.38 23.11
C ALA A 69 -3.59 1.38 22.50
N GLN A 70 -4.87 1.71 22.49
CA GLN A 70 -5.92 0.89 21.89
C GLN A 70 -5.78 0.84 20.36
N HIS A 71 -5.46 1.95 19.71
CA HIS A 71 -5.23 2.00 18.27
C HIS A 71 -3.97 1.23 17.87
N VAL A 72 -2.91 1.26 18.67
CA VAL A 72 -1.69 0.47 18.47
C VAL A 72 -2.00 -1.02 18.60
N ALA A 73 -2.67 -1.45 19.68
CA ALA A 73 -3.05 -2.85 19.89
C ALA A 73 -3.92 -3.36 18.75
N TRP A 74 -4.92 -2.58 18.32
CA TRP A 74 -5.77 -2.91 17.19
C TRP A 74 -4.97 -3.07 15.88
N ALA A 75 -4.03 -2.17 15.58
CA ALA A 75 -3.21 -2.25 14.38
C ALA A 75 -2.31 -3.50 14.37
N LEU A 76 -1.72 -3.84 15.51
CA LEU A 76 -0.95 -5.07 15.69
C LEU A 76 -1.82 -6.33 15.46
N GLU A 77 -3.04 -6.33 15.96
CA GLU A 77 -4.00 -7.43 15.76
C GLU A 77 -4.36 -7.59 14.28
N GLN A 78 -4.75 -6.49 13.58
CA GLN A 78 -5.14 -6.54 12.18
C GLN A 78 -4.03 -7.07 11.26
N THR A 79 -2.78 -6.89 11.63
CA THR A 79 -1.60 -7.32 10.87
C THR A 79 -0.97 -8.63 11.36
N ASN A 80 -1.59 -9.30 12.35
CA ASN A 80 -1.07 -10.50 13.01
C ASN A 80 0.33 -10.30 13.63
N MET A 81 0.60 -9.10 14.16
CA MET A 81 1.90 -8.75 14.75
C MET A 81 1.91 -8.71 16.29
N THR A 82 0.79 -9.00 16.94
CA THR A 82 0.64 -8.93 18.41
C THR A 82 1.67 -9.77 19.15
N SER A 83 1.91 -11.01 18.72
CA SER A 83 2.90 -11.91 19.34
C SER A 83 4.36 -11.48 19.14
N MET A 84 4.59 -10.58 18.20
CA MET A 84 5.91 -10.06 17.83
C MET A 84 6.14 -8.63 18.31
N SER A 85 5.19 -8.04 19.05
CA SER A 85 5.21 -6.62 19.44
C SER A 85 6.51 -6.19 20.14
N HIS A 86 7.11 -7.06 20.94
CA HIS A 86 8.36 -6.79 21.67
C HIS A 86 9.64 -7.21 20.93
N ARG A 87 9.53 -7.79 19.72
CA ARG A 87 10.71 -8.15 18.93
C ARG A 87 11.33 -6.91 18.28
N LEU A 88 12.66 -6.91 18.18
CA LEU A 88 13.38 -5.86 17.47
C LEU A 88 13.17 -5.99 15.95
N LEU A 89 12.97 -4.88 15.26
CA LEU A 89 12.66 -4.84 13.82
C LEU A 89 13.71 -5.56 12.95
N HIS A 90 14.99 -5.45 13.31
CA HIS A 90 16.08 -6.08 12.55
C HIS A 90 16.09 -7.61 12.67
N THR A 91 15.35 -8.19 13.62
CA THR A 91 15.23 -9.66 13.81
C THR A 91 14.09 -10.28 13.03
N LEU A 92 13.29 -9.46 12.35
CA LEU A 92 12.14 -9.89 11.58
C LEU A 92 12.55 -10.33 10.17
N SER A 93 11.82 -11.31 9.61
CA SER A 93 11.87 -11.62 8.18
C SER A 93 11.37 -10.43 7.35
N GLY A 94 11.60 -10.45 6.03
CA GLY A 94 11.11 -9.41 5.13
C GLY A 94 9.60 -9.21 5.21
N GLY A 95 8.83 -10.30 5.18
CA GLY A 95 7.37 -10.25 5.27
C GLY A 95 6.85 -9.80 6.64
N GLU A 96 7.45 -10.27 7.74
CA GLU A 96 7.13 -9.79 9.09
C GLU A 96 7.40 -8.30 9.24
N ARG A 97 8.53 -7.84 8.72
CA ARG A 97 8.89 -6.43 8.73
C ARG A 97 7.92 -5.58 7.91
N GLN A 98 7.51 -6.06 6.74
CA GLN A 98 6.51 -5.39 5.92
C GLN A 98 5.16 -5.26 6.65
N ARG A 99 4.70 -6.32 7.33
CA ARG A 99 3.50 -6.27 8.15
C ARG A 99 3.63 -5.29 9.33
N ALA A 100 4.80 -5.17 9.96
CA ALA A 100 5.03 -4.18 11.00
C ALA A 100 4.91 -2.74 10.48
N TRP A 101 5.43 -2.45 9.28
CA TRP A 101 5.28 -1.15 8.64
C TRP A 101 3.82 -0.85 8.27
N ILE A 102 3.08 -1.85 7.79
CA ILE A 102 1.64 -1.72 7.53
C ILE A 102 0.90 -1.46 8.85
N ALA A 103 1.26 -2.14 9.95
CA ALA A 103 0.69 -1.88 11.27
C ALA A 103 0.91 -0.44 11.74
N MET A 104 2.11 0.11 11.55
CA MET A 104 2.40 1.52 11.83
C MET A 104 1.48 2.45 11.04
N ALA A 105 1.32 2.20 9.73
CA ALA A 105 0.42 2.99 8.89
C ALA A 105 -1.05 2.87 9.34
N LEU A 106 -1.49 1.68 9.73
CA LEU A 106 -2.85 1.44 10.25
C LEU A 106 -3.11 2.08 11.61
N ALA A 107 -2.11 2.13 12.48
CA ALA A 107 -2.24 2.80 13.79
C ALA A 107 -2.63 4.28 13.65
N GLN A 108 -2.28 4.90 12.53
CA GLN A 108 -2.72 6.27 12.17
C GLN A 108 -4.23 6.36 11.95
N ARG A 109 -4.95 5.23 11.73
CA ARG A 109 -6.39 5.18 11.37
C ARG A 109 -6.70 5.98 10.10
N PRO A 110 -5.96 5.75 9.02
CA PRO A 110 -6.14 6.49 7.78
C PRO A 110 -7.43 6.06 7.06
N GLN A 111 -7.94 6.91 6.17
CA GLN A 111 -8.98 6.57 5.20
C GLN A 111 -8.38 6.10 3.87
N VAL A 112 -7.15 6.54 3.58
CA VAL A 112 -6.41 6.17 2.39
C VAL A 112 -4.99 5.73 2.77
N LEU A 113 -4.57 4.57 2.26
CA LEU A 113 -3.22 4.04 2.41
C LEU A 113 -2.52 4.04 1.05
N LEU A 114 -1.43 4.79 0.93
CA LEU A 114 -0.57 4.79 -0.24
C LEU A 114 0.62 3.86 0.00
N LEU A 115 0.86 2.94 -0.93
CA LEU A 115 1.94 1.97 -0.86
C LEU A 115 2.79 2.06 -2.12
N ASP A 116 4.08 2.16 -1.95
CA ASP A 116 5.05 2.14 -3.05
C ASP A 116 5.73 0.78 -3.07
N GLU A 117 5.33 -0.07 -4.02
CA GLU A 117 5.83 -1.43 -4.23
C GLU A 117 5.88 -2.30 -2.95
N PRO A 118 4.75 -2.55 -2.28
CA PRO A 118 4.74 -3.18 -0.96
C PRO A 118 5.20 -4.64 -0.95
N THR A 119 5.33 -5.28 -2.11
CA THR A 119 5.70 -6.71 -2.25
C THR A 119 7.11 -6.91 -2.79
N THR A 120 7.83 -5.84 -3.12
CA THR A 120 9.19 -5.92 -3.65
C THR A 120 10.17 -6.52 -2.63
N TYR A 121 11.08 -7.38 -3.07
CA TYR A 121 12.04 -8.14 -2.25
C TYR A 121 11.44 -9.20 -1.31
N LEU A 122 10.15 -9.52 -1.43
CA LEU A 122 9.52 -10.61 -0.70
C LEU A 122 9.48 -11.88 -1.57
N ASP A 123 9.55 -13.04 -0.94
CA ASP A 123 9.24 -14.30 -1.61
C ASP A 123 7.74 -14.43 -1.89
N ILE A 124 7.36 -15.38 -2.74
CA ILE A 124 5.99 -15.56 -3.23
C ILE A 124 4.97 -15.70 -2.08
N CYS A 125 5.34 -16.44 -1.02
CA CYS A 125 4.44 -16.65 0.11
C CYS A 125 4.14 -15.32 0.82
N HIS A 126 5.18 -14.57 1.15
CA HIS A 126 5.05 -13.29 1.83
C HIS A 126 4.38 -12.21 0.95
N GLN A 127 4.61 -12.26 -0.38
CA GLN A 127 3.88 -11.37 -1.31
C GLN A 127 2.37 -11.61 -1.22
N LEU A 128 1.95 -12.88 -1.27
CA LEU A 128 0.54 -13.25 -1.17
C LEU A 128 -0.05 -12.87 0.20
N GLU A 129 0.68 -13.10 1.29
CA GLU A 129 0.23 -12.69 2.63
C GLU A 129 -0.02 -11.18 2.73
N VAL A 130 0.88 -10.37 2.16
CA VAL A 130 0.73 -8.90 2.15
C VAL A 130 -0.47 -8.50 1.28
N MET A 131 -0.63 -9.09 0.08
CA MET A 131 -1.77 -8.78 -0.78
C MET A 131 -3.10 -9.18 -0.15
N GLN A 132 -3.19 -10.36 0.46
CA GLN A 132 -4.38 -10.81 1.18
C GLN A 132 -4.70 -9.91 2.40
N LEU A 133 -3.68 -9.46 3.13
CA LEU A 133 -3.85 -8.50 4.21
C LEU A 133 -4.45 -7.18 3.69
N LEU A 134 -3.91 -6.62 2.61
CA LEU A 134 -4.41 -5.37 2.03
C LEU A 134 -5.85 -5.51 1.50
N ASP A 135 -6.16 -6.63 0.85
CA ASP A 135 -7.52 -6.96 0.39
C ASP A 135 -8.51 -7.05 1.57
N LYS A 136 -8.12 -7.74 2.65
CA LYS A 136 -8.90 -7.80 3.89
C LYS A 136 -9.16 -6.41 4.48
N LEU A 137 -8.11 -5.59 4.60
CA LEU A 137 -8.23 -4.24 5.15
C LEU A 137 -9.15 -3.35 4.30
N ASN A 138 -9.10 -3.49 2.97
CA ASN A 138 -10.01 -2.79 2.07
C ASN A 138 -11.46 -3.25 2.28
N LYS A 139 -11.73 -4.56 2.23
CA LYS A 139 -13.08 -5.12 2.29
C LYS A 139 -13.75 -4.99 3.66
N GLU A 140 -13.01 -5.25 4.74
CA GLU A 140 -13.58 -5.29 6.09
C GLU A 140 -13.58 -3.91 6.76
N LEU A 141 -12.60 -3.05 6.47
CA LEU A 141 -12.46 -1.76 7.13
C LEU A 141 -12.86 -0.58 6.23
N GLY A 142 -13.16 -0.82 4.94
CA GLY A 142 -13.43 0.24 3.98
C GLY A 142 -12.20 1.13 3.70
N LEU A 143 -11.00 0.63 3.96
CA LEU A 143 -9.76 1.36 3.72
C LEU A 143 -9.50 1.47 2.23
N THR A 144 -9.40 2.67 1.68
CA THR A 144 -8.95 2.84 0.30
C THR A 144 -7.45 2.59 0.19
N VAL A 145 -7.06 1.58 -0.58
CA VAL A 145 -5.66 1.24 -0.82
C VAL A 145 -5.27 1.67 -2.22
N VAL A 146 -4.23 2.49 -2.34
CA VAL A 146 -3.62 2.86 -3.63
C VAL A 146 -2.17 2.41 -3.60
N MET A 147 -1.78 1.57 -4.54
CA MET A 147 -0.42 1.03 -4.56
C MET A 147 0.20 1.06 -5.95
N VAL A 148 1.51 1.24 -5.99
CA VAL A 148 2.32 0.94 -7.17
C VAL A 148 2.64 -0.55 -7.13
N ILE A 149 2.39 -1.25 -8.25
CA ILE A 149 2.59 -2.70 -8.35
C ILE A 149 3.25 -3.05 -9.68
N HIS A 150 4.14 -4.04 -9.65
CA HIS A 150 4.81 -4.54 -10.86
C HIS A 150 4.26 -5.89 -11.32
N ASP A 151 3.71 -6.68 -10.41
CA ASP A 151 3.06 -7.94 -10.75
C ASP A 151 1.64 -7.69 -11.26
N LEU A 152 1.45 -7.91 -12.56
CA LEU A 152 0.16 -7.68 -13.21
C LEU A 152 -0.88 -8.74 -12.83
N ASN A 153 -0.47 -9.95 -12.46
CA ASN A 153 -1.39 -10.97 -11.96
C ASN A 153 -1.94 -10.60 -10.58
N HIS A 154 -1.11 -9.98 -9.72
CA HIS A 154 -1.62 -9.38 -8.48
C HIS A 154 -2.60 -8.24 -8.76
N ALA A 155 -2.34 -7.39 -9.77
CA ALA A 155 -3.29 -6.35 -10.16
C ALA A 155 -4.63 -6.94 -10.62
N ILE A 156 -4.62 -7.99 -11.44
CA ILE A 156 -5.83 -8.70 -11.90
C ILE A 156 -6.61 -9.30 -10.72
N GLN A 157 -5.89 -9.85 -9.75
CA GLN A 157 -6.50 -10.61 -8.66
C GLN A 157 -7.07 -9.73 -7.54
N TYR A 158 -6.41 -8.60 -7.23
CA TYR A 158 -6.68 -7.84 -6.00
C TYR A 158 -7.17 -6.41 -6.24
N ALA A 159 -6.94 -5.83 -7.43
CA ALA A 159 -7.35 -4.44 -7.63
C ALA A 159 -8.80 -4.34 -8.14
N ASP A 160 -9.54 -3.35 -7.64
CA ASP A 160 -10.85 -2.96 -8.17
C ASP A 160 -10.68 -2.08 -9.42
N TYR A 161 -9.58 -1.33 -9.48
CA TYR A 161 -9.30 -0.38 -10.55
C TYR A 161 -7.80 -0.25 -10.80
N VAL A 162 -7.39 -0.19 -12.06
CA VAL A 162 -5.98 0.00 -12.46
C VAL A 162 -5.82 1.27 -13.28
N ALA A 163 -4.67 1.92 -13.13
CA ALA A 163 -4.24 3.05 -13.94
C ALA A 163 -2.82 2.76 -14.44
N VAL A 164 -2.65 2.64 -15.74
CA VAL A 164 -1.37 2.33 -16.39
C VAL A 164 -0.69 3.62 -16.80
N ILE A 165 0.52 3.86 -16.28
CA ILE A 165 1.30 5.06 -16.53
C ILE A 165 2.56 4.68 -17.31
N LYS A 166 2.83 5.41 -18.39
CA LYS A 166 4.07 5.29 -19.19
C LYS A 166 4.63 6.66 -19.50
N ALA A 167 5.91 6.87 -19.22
CA ALA A 167 6.59 8.15 -19.46
C ALA A 167 5.84 9.36 -18.87
N GLY A 168 5.30 9.22 -17.64
CA GLY A 168 4.57 10.28 -16.96
C GLY A 168 3.16 10.58 -17.49
N ARG A 169 2.62 9.73 -18.37
CA ARG A 169 1.29 9.90 -18.96
C ARG A 169 0.40 8.71 -18.60
N LEU A 170 -0.86 8.99 -18.29
CA LEU A 170 -1.88 7.97 -18.17
C LEU A 170 -2.17 7.40 -19.58
N VAL A 171 -1.92 6.10 -19.74
CA VAL A 171 -2.16 5.40 -21.02
C VAL A 171 -3.59 4.88 -21.07
N VAL A 172 -4.00 4.17 -20.03
CA VAL A 172 -5.32 3.58 -19.91
C VAL A 172 -5.66 3.38 -18.43
N SER A 173 -6.94 3.36 -18.10
CA SER A 173 -7.41 3.04 -16.76
C SER A 173 -8.80 2.40 -16.81
N GLY A 174 -9.12 1.53 -15.86
CA GLY A 174 -10.39 0.81 -15.82
C GLY A 174 -10.32 -0.43 -14.93
N GLU A 175 -11.28 -1.33 -15.10
CA GLU A 175 -11.29 -2.61 -14.41
C GLU A 175 -10.11 -3.49 -14.83
N PRO A 176 -9.41 -4.15 -13.88
CA PRO A 176 -8.21 -4.94 -14.19
C PRO A 176 -8.42 -5.98 -15.29
N LYS A 177 -9.54 -6.71 -15.27
CA LYS A 177 -9.86 -7.78 -16.23
C LYS A 177 -10.02 -7.28 -17.67
N GLU A 178 -10.42 -6.02 -17.84
CA GLU A 178 -10.60 -5.41 -19.15
C GLU A 178 -9.32 -4.77 -19.66
N ILE A 179 -8.53 -4.22 -18.75
CA ILE A 179 -7.36 -3.40 -19.09
C ILE A 179 -6.08 -4.24 -19.17
N VAL A 180 -5.88 -5.18 -18.23
CA VAL A 180 -4.62 -5.92 -18.10
C VAL A 180 -4.68 -7.16 -19.00
N THR A 181 -4.31 -6.98 -20.27
CA THR A 181 -4.36 -7.99 -21.32
C THR A 181 -2.97 -8.23 -21.94
N SER A 182 -2.79 -9.33 -22.68
CA SER A 182 -1.57 -9.59 -23.46
C SER A 182 -1.26 -8.46 -24.44
N LYS A 183 -2.29 -7.84 -25.02
CA LYS A 183 -2.14 -6.67 -25.88
C LYS A 183 -1.53 -5.47 -25.12
N LEU A 184 -2.03 -5.18 -23.92
CA LEU A 184 -1.45 -4.12 -23.08
C LEU A 184 0.02 -4.38 -22.79
N LEU A 185 0.39 -5.64 -22.48
CA LEU A 185 1.78 -6.01 -22.23
C LEU A 185 2.66 -5.76 -23.45
N ALA A 186 2.19 -6.11 -24.64
CA ALA A 186 2.94 -5.85 -25.88
C ALA A 186 3.10 -4.35 -26.15
N ASP A 187 2.03 -3.57 -26.07
CA ASP A 187 2.00 -2.15 -26.46
C ASP A 187 2.73 -1.24 -25.43
N VAL A 188 2.55 -1.53 -24.16
CA VAL A 188 3.07 -0.67 -23.07
C VAL A 188 4.39 -1.17 -22.53
N PHE A 189 4.48 -2.46 -22.22
CA PHE A 189 5.63 -3.06 -21.55
C PHE A 189 6.62 -3.71 -22.52
N ARG A 190 6.26 -3.85 -23.81
CA ARG A 190 7.04 -4.54 -24.85
C ARG A 190 7.31 -6.00 -24.50
N VAL A 191 6.33 -6.68 -23.95
CA VAL A 191 6.40 -8.08 -23.55
C VAL A 191 5.27 -8.84 -24.24
N GLN A 192 5.60 -9.93 -24.94
CA GLN A 192 4.62 -10.89 -25.38
C GLN A 192 4.27 -11.82 -24.21
N ALA A 193 3.00 -12.05 -24.01
CA ALA A 193 2.49 -12.91 -22.96
C ALA A 193 1.33 -13.78 -23.46
N ASP A 194 1.27 -14.99 -22.96
CA ASP A 194 0.11 -15.87 -23.13
C ASP A 194 -0.89 -15.62 -21.99
N GLU A 195 -2.17 -15.81 -22.31
CA GLU A 195 -3.26 -15.69 -21.34
C GLU A 195 -3.82 -17.08 -21.01
N PHE A 196 -3.95 -17.37 -19.73
CA PHE A 196 -4.50 -18.63 -19.23
C PHE A 196 -5.64 -18.35 -18.27
N ALA A 197 -6.68 -19.19 -18.31
CA ALA A 197 -7.74 -19.15 -17.32
C ALA A 197 -7.32 -19.89 -16.06
N CYS A 198 -7.32 -19.20 -14.92
CA CYS A 198 -7.08 -19.80 -13.62
C CYS A 198 -8.33 -20.50 -13.08
N SER A 199 -8.16 -21.38 -12.08
CA SER A 199 -9.26 -22.12 -11.43
C SER A 199 -10.30 -21.20 -10.75
N ASN A 200 -9.92 -19.98 -10.40
CA ASN A 200 -10.81 -18.96 -9.84
C ASN A 200 -11.55 -18.13 -10.92
N GLY A 201 -11.39 -18.48 -12.21
CA GLY A 201 -12.02 -17.79 -13.35
C GLY A 201 -11.36 -16.47 -13.75
N LEU A 202 -10.25 -16.08 -13.12
CA LEU A 202 -9.48 -14.91 -13.50
C LEU A 202 -8.45 -15.27 -14.57
N PRO A 203 -8.11 -14.34 -15.50
CA PRO A 203 -7.00 -14.55 -16.41
C PRO A 203 -5.67 -14.44 -15.66
N ALA A 204 -4.68 -15.23 -16.08
CA ALA A 204 -3.29 -15.07 -15.71
C ALA A 204 -2.46 -14.79 -16.96
N LEU A 205 -1.54 -13.86 -16.84
CA LEU A 205 -0.61 -13.48 -17.89
C LEU A 205 0.76 -14.11 -17.63
N VAL A 206 1.24 -14.89 -18.58
CA VAL A 206 2.57 -15.51 -18.50
C VAL A 206 3.47 -14.85 -19.55
N PRO A 207 4.45 -14.04 -19.13
CA PRO A 207 5.42 -13.42 -20.03
C PRO A 207 6.25 -14.48 -20.77
N ILE A 208 6.39 -14.36 -22.10
CA ILE A 208 7.12 -15.30 -22.95
C ILE A 208 8.43 -14.69 -23.47
N THR A 209 8.34 -13.47 -24.03
CA THR A 209 9.52 -12.82 -24.63
C THR A 209 9.36 -11.32 -24.71
N VAL A 210 10.44 -10.61 -24.93
CA VAL A 210 10.45 -9.16 -25.14
C VAL A 210 10.18 -8.85 -26.62
N CYS A 211 9.24 -7.94 -26.89
CA CYS A 211 9.01 -7.42 -28.23
C CYS A 211 10.22 -6.56 -28.67
N ARG A 212 10.79 -6.86 -29.80
CA ARG A 212 11.88 -6.08 -30.42
C ARG A 212 11.35 -4.91 -31.24
#